data_2483bf577ae7da173774ef304dcc5445
#
_entry.id   2483bf577ae7da173774ef304dcc5445
#
_cell.length_a   1.000
_cell.length_b   1.000
_cell.length_c   1.000
_cell.angle_alpha   90.00
_cell.angle_beta   90.00
_cell.angle_gamma   90.00
#
_symmetry.space_group_name_H-M   'P 1'
#
loop_
_entity.id
_entity.type
_entity.pdbx_description
1 polymer ?
#
loop_
_entity_poly.entity_id
_entity_poly.type
_entity_poly.pdbx_seq_one_letter_code
_entity_poly.pdbx_strand_id
1 'polypeptide(L)'
;MINFNCNIKVKHNFKNIEAIIQKVPEMAKEITKDVLNNIRGYAIRLEKGHNSEGILVEMVDMSTKEVKGRVYADPSKFMSNGVSYLFFEYFGTGVNAEMEHVGKSKHFIQSGYTEWFIPVNKVEKALPYPVVNIQGMDFYIAHGMKANHFLGDAEFKSRNENAEIIKKKLDQMLKEVCK
;
A
#
# COMPACT_ATOMS: atom_id res chain seq x y z
N MET A 1 2.06 0.34 7.45
CA MET A 1 1.35 -0.92 7.77
C MET A 1 -0.11 -0.57 8.03
N ILE A 2 -1.04 -1.10 7.24
CA ILE A 2 -2.48 -0.84 7.40
C ILE A 2 -3.07 -2.05 8.10
N ASN A 3 -3.67 -1.85 9.27
CA ASN A 3 -4.39 -2.88 10.00
C ASN A 3 -5.90 -2.69 9.76
N PHE A 4 -6.54 -3.71 9.21
CA PHE A 4 -7.99 -3.75 9.05
C PHE A 4 -8.61 -4.59 10.16
N ASN A 5 -9.55 -4.00 10.92
CA ASN A 5 -10.28 -4.66 11.98
C ASN A 5 -11.78 -4.62 11.66
N CYS A 6 -12.40 -5.79 11.44
CA CYS A 6 -13.82 -5.89 11.12
C CYS A 6 -14.59 -6.35 12.36
N ASN A 7 -15.43 -5.45 12.91
CA ASN A 7 -16.37 -5.76 14.00
C ASN A 7 -17.81 -5.83 13.46
N ILE A 8 -18.39 -7.03 13.46
CA ILE A 8 -19.76 -7.26 13.01
C ILE A 8 -20.69 -7.31 14.23
N LYS A 9 -21.63 -6.36 14.32
CA LYS A 9 -22.71 -6.37 15.31
C LYS A 9 -24.02 -6.73 14.64
N VAL A 10 -24.58 -7.90 14.98
CA VAL A 10 -25.86 -8.38 14.45
C VAL A 10 -26.99 -7.98 15.43
N LYS A 11 -27.98 -7.19 14.95
CA LYS A 11 -29.13 -6.70 15.74
C LYS A 11 -30.45 -7.23 15.17
N HIS A 12 -30.68 -8.54 15.15
CA HIS A 12 -31.98 -9.09 14.73
C HIS A 12 -32.35 -10.37 15.50
N ASN A 13 -33.65 -10.65 15.61
CA ASN A 13 -34.16 -11.89 16.14
C ASN A 13 -34.14 -12.97 15.04
N PHE A 14 -33.11 -13.82 15.03
CA PHE A 14 -32.97 -14.89 14.05
C PHE A 14 -33.44 -16.23 14.62
N LYS A 15 -34.21 -16.98 13.85
CA LYS A 15 -34.61 -18.34 14.20
C LYS A 15 -33.45 -19.35 14.27
N ASN A 16 -32.31 -19.02 13.67
CA ASN A 16 -31.14 -19.90 13.57
C ASN A 16 -29.84 -19.23 14.06
N ILE A 17 -29.86 -18.64 15.26
CA ILE A 17 -28.69 -17.96 15.85
C ILE A 17 -27.46 -18.84 15.88
N GLU A 18 -27.60 -20.12 16.24
CA GLU A 18 -26.48 -21.06 16.30
C GLU A 18 -25.79 -21.25 14.94
N ALA A 19 -26.57 -21.38 13.87
CA ALA A 19 -26.04 -21.51 12.51
C ALA A 19 -25.32 -20.25 12.04
N ILE A 20 -25.80 -19.07 12.46
CA ILE A 20 -25.12 -17.79 12.21
C ILE A 20 -23.78 -17.75 12.95
N ILE A 21 -23.77 -18.07 14.24
CA ILE A 21 -22.56 -18.06 15.07
C ILE A 21 -21.48 -18.98 14.49
N GLN A 22 -21.87 -20.15 13.97
CA GLN A 22 -20.92 -21.09 13.35
C GLN A 22 -20.32 -20.57 12.03
N LYS A 23 -21.08 -19.80 11.24
CA LYS A 23 -20.61 -19.26 9.95
C LYS A 23 -19.82 -17.95 10.06
N VAL A 24 -20.00 -17.17 11.13
CA VAL A 24 -19.36 -15.86 11.30
C VAL A 24 -17.83 -15.91 11.19
N PRO A 25 -17.09 -16.87 11.80
CA PRO A 25 -15.64 -16.88 11.70
C PRO A 25 -15.13 -17.08 10.28
N GLU A 26 -15.74 -17.98 9.51
CA GLU A 26 -15.37 -18.25 8.11
C GLU A 26 -15.65 -17.03 7.24
N MET A 27 -16.84 -16.49 7.36
CA MET A 27 -17.24 -15.28 6.66
C MET A 27 -16.31 -14.08 6.98
N ALA A 28 -15.92 -13.91 8.24
CA ALA A 28 -15.01 -12.85 8.64
C ALA A 28 -13.65 -12.99 7.94
N LYS A 29 -13.13 -14.23 7.79
CA LYS A 29 -11.91 -14.50 7.04
C LYS A 29 -12.06 -14.14 5.57
N GLU A 30 -13.15 -14.56 4.93
CA GLU A 30 -13.41 -14.23 3.53
C GLU A 30 -13.53 -12.72 3.30
N ILE A 31 -14.32 -12.03 4.12
CA ILE A 31 -14.48 -10.58 4.05
C ILE A 31 -13.13 -9.88 4.20
N THR A 32 -12.37 -10.25 5.22
CA THR A 32 -11.06 -9.66 5.46
C THR A 32 -10.13 -9.86 4.27
N LYS A 33 -10.09 -11.07 3.71
CA LYS A 33 -9.29 -11.37 2.53
C LYS A 33 -9.70 -10.55 1.31
N ASP A 34 -11.00 -10.45 1.04
CA ASP A 34 -11.52 -9.71 -0.12
C ASP A 34 -11.25 -8.20 0.01
N VAL A 35 -11.44 -7.64 1.21
CA VAL A 35 -11.12 -6.24 1.51
C VAL A 35 -9.62 -5.95 1.35
N LEU A 36 -8.75 -6.81 1.88
CA LEU A 36 -7.31 -6.63 1.73
C LEU A 36 -6.86 -6.73 0.28
N ASN A 37 -7.44 -7.66 -0.50
CA ASN A 37 -7.16 -7.76 -1.93
C ASN A 37 -7.64 -6.53 -2.70
N ASN A 38 -8.78 -5.95 -2.33
CA ASN A 38 -9.24 -4.70 -2.92
C ASN A 38 -8.28 -3.54 -2.60
N ILE A 39 -7.87 -3.38 -1.34
CA ILE A 39 -6.86 -2.38 -0.94
C ILE A 39 -5.56 -2.60 -1.71
N ARG A 40 -5.08 -3.84 -1.82
CA ARG A 40 -3.90 -4.18 -2.62
C ARG A 40 -4.05 -3.75 -4.08
N GLY A 41 -5.20 -4.00 -4.70
CA GLY A 41 -5.49 -3.57 -6.06
C GLY A 41 -5.40 -2.05 -6.24
N TYR A 42 -5.89 -1.28 -5.27
CA TYR A 42 -5.72 0.17 -5.25
C TYR A 42 -4.25 0.58 -5.06
N ALA A 43 -3.53 -0.06 -4.14
CA ALA A 43 -2.12 0.25 -3.89
C ALA A 43 -1.25 0.01 -5.13
N ILE A 44 -1.48 -1.10 -5.85
CA ILE A 44 -0.78 -1.39 -7.11
C ILE A 44 -1.03 -0.31 -8.17
N ARG A 45 -2.27 0.15 -8.31
CA ARG A 45 -2.60 1.22 -9.27
C ARG A 45 -1.96 2.57 -8.91
N LEU A 46 -1.87 2.87 -7.62
CA LEU A 46 -1.30 4.12 -7.09
C LEU A 46 0.22 4.12 -7.10
N GLU A 47 0.84 2.97 -6.91
CA GLU A 47 2.30 2.77 -7.05
C GLU A 47 2.76 2.91 -8.52
N LYS A 48 1.81 3.00 -9.46
CA LYS A 48 2.02 3.20 -10.90
C LYS A 48 2.74 2.06 -11.63
N GLY A 49 2.69 0.87 -11.07
CA GLY A 49 3.12 -0.35 -11.76
C GLY A 49 4.63 -0.57 -11.82
N HIS A 50 5.42 0.12 -11.00
CA HIS A 50 6.86 -0.12 -10.94
C HIS A 50 7.18 -1.47 -10.31
N ASN A 51 6.44 -1.88 -9.24
CA ASN A 51 6.66 -3.16 -8.59
C ASN A 51 5.39 -3.73 -7.91
N SER A 52 4.40 -4.08 -8.70
CA SER A 52 3.14 -4.67 -8.20
C SER A 52 3.32 -5.97 -7.40
N GLU A 53 4.38 -6.73 -7.67
CA GLU A 53 4.70 -7.97 -6.96
C GLU A 53 5.21 -7.72 -5.55
N GLY A 54 5.74 -6.53 -5.29
CA GLY A 54 6.20 -6.14 -3.97
C GLY A 54 5.10 -5.74 -3.00
N ILE A 55 3.84 -5.59 -3.47
CA ILE A 55 2.70 -5.24 -2.61
C ILE A 55 1.94 -6.51 -2.25
N LEU A 56 2.04 -6.92 -0.99
CA LEU A 56 1.60 -8.21 -0.48
C LEU A 56 0.41 -8.08 0.47
N VAL A 57 -0.37 -9.16 0.56
CA VAL A 57 -1.44 -9.36 1.54
C VAL A 57 -1.05 -10.48 2.47
N GLU A 58 -1.24 -10.28 3.76
CA GLU A 58 -1.01 -11.30 4.77
C GLU A 58 -2.17 -11.34 5.77
N MET A 59 -2.64 -12.54 6.06
CA MET A 59 -3.56 -12.80 7.18
C MET A 59 -2.74 -13.04 8.43
N VAL A 60 -2.85 -12.14 9.41
CA VAL A 60 -1.99 -12.13 10.62
C VAL A 60 -2.61 -12.96 11.74
N ASP A 61 -3.93 -12.86 11.93
CA ASP A 61 -4.68 -13.60 12.92
C ASP A 61 -5.98 -14.13 12.31
N MET A 62 -6.26 -15.39 12.53
CA MET A 62 -7.46 -16.08 12.05
C MET A 62 -8.15 -16.83 13.19
N SER A 63 -8.13 -16.26 14.38
CA SER A 63 -8.85 -16.84 15.53
C SER A 63 -10.37 -16.75 15.36
N THR A 64 -11.11 -17.50 16.19
CA THR A 64 -12.58 -17.42 16.21
C THR A 64 -13.12 -16.11 16.76
N LYS A 65 -12.28 -15.35 17.47
CA LYS A 65 -12.65 -14.07 18.10
C LYS A 65 -12.25 -12.86 17.27
N GLU A 66 -11.18 -12.97 16.50
CA GLU A 66 -10.63 -11.87 15.75
C GLU A 66 -9.99 -12.36 14.47
N VAL A 67 -10.23 -11.64 13.38
CA VAL A 67 -9.58 -11.86 12.09
C VAL A 67 -8.83 -10.58 11.73
N LYS A 68 -7.53 -10.68 11.58
CA LYS A 68 -6.65 -9.58 11.20
C LYS A 68 -5.87 -9.90 9.95
N GLY A 69 -5.64 -8.89 9.15
CA GLY A 69 -4.73 -8.99 8.03
C GLY A 69 -4.11 -7.63 7.72
N ARG A 70 -3.12 -7.64 6.84
CA ARG A 70 -2.42 -6.43 6.42
C ARG A 70 -2.11 -6.43 4.94
N VAL A 71 -2.06 -5.23 4.37
CA VAL A 71 -1.43 -4.95 3.08
C VAL A 71 -0.12 -4.23 3.37
N TYR A 72 0.97 -4.68 2.79
CA TYR A 72 2.28 -4.07 3.01
C TYR A 72 3.13 -4.13 1.75
N ALA A 73 4.12 -3.27 1.67
CA ALA A 73 5.15 -3.33 0.65
C ALA A 73 6.40 -4.02 1.23
N ASP A 74 6.88 -5.05 0.54
CA ASP A 74 8.10 -5.78 0.90
C ASP A 74 9.33 -5.02 0.39
N PRO A 75 10.16 -4.45 1.28
CA PRO A 75 11.34 -3.68 0.84
C PRO A 75 12.32 -4.48 -0.03
N SER A 76 12.36 -5.82 0.13
CA SER A 76 13.24 -6.69 -0.66
C SER A 76 12.83 -6.77 -2.13
N LYS A 77 11.60 -6.43 -2.45
CA LYS A 77 11.07 -6.38 -3.81
C LYS A 77 11.27 -5.00 -4.48
N PHE A 78 11.52 -3.98 -3.71
CA PHE A 78 11.75 -2.61 -4.18
C PHE A 78 13.26 -2.30 -4.20
N MET A 79 14.03 -3.12 -4.93
CA MET A 79 15.48 -3.01 -4.94
C MET A 79 16.01 -2.46 -6.28
N SER A 80 16.99 -1.57 -6.19
CA SER A 80 17.79 -1.12 -7.32
C SER A 80 19.25 -1.01 -6.87
N ASN A 81 20.16 -1.67 -7.57
CA ASN A 81 21.59 -1.68 -7.26
C ASN A 81 21.91 -2.02 -5.79
N GLY A 82 21.18 -2.98 -5.20
CA GLY A 82 21.39 -3.40 -3.82
C GLY A 82 20.79 -2.49 -2.76
N VAL A 83 20.07 -1.43 -3.15
CA VAL A 83 19.43 -0.48 -2.22
C VAL A 83 17.92 -0.53 -2.42
N SER A 84 17.15 -0.61 -1.31
CA SER A 84 15.71 -0.50 -1.39
C SER A 84 15.28 0.95 -1.62
N TYR A 85 14.52 1.17 -2.70
CA TYR A 85 13.98 2.49 -3.04
C TYR A 85 12.58 2.74 -2.48
N LEU A 86 11.96 1.76 -1.82
CA LEU A 86 10.60 1.86 -1.27
C LEU A 86 10.39 3.10 -0.41
N PHE A 87 11.33 3.38 0.51
CA PHE A 87 11.22 4.54 1.39
C PHE A 87 11.35 5.86 0.63
N PHE A 88 12.20 5.89 -0.37
CA PHE A 88 12.39 7.08 -1.21
C PHE A 88 11.15 7.35 -2.05
N GLU A 89 10.53 6.32 -2.59
CA GLU A 89 9.27 6.45 -3.33
C GLU A 89 8.12 6.88 -2.42
N TYR A 90 7.97 6.20 -1.28
CA TYR A 90 6.85 6.43 -0.37
C TYR A 90 6.87 7.81 0.28
N PHE A 91 8.04 8.28 0.71
CA PHE A 91 8.21 9.54 1.44
C PHE A 91 8.86 10.65 0.61
N GLY A 92 9.18 10.38 -0.64
CA GLY A 92 9.85 11.34 -1.51
C GLY A 92 11.35 11.48 -1.23
N THR A 93 12.01 12.33 -2.01
CA THR A 93 13.45 12.57 -1.91
C THR A 93 13.80 14.04 -2.12
N GLY A 94 15.00 14.45 -1.73
CA GLY A 94 15.51 15.80 -1.92
C GLY A 94 14.62 16.86 -1.26
N VAL A 95 14.37 17.96 -1.95
CA VAL A 95 13.52 19.07 -1.48
C VAL A 95 12.06 18.67 -1.33
N ASN A 96 11.65 17.58 -1.96
CA ASN A 96 10.30 17.04 -1.89
C ASN A 96 10.13 15.94 -0.83
N ALA A 97 11.19 15.64 -0.07
CA ALA A 97 11.14 14.64 0.99
C ALA A 97 10.33 15.16 2.19
N GLU A 98 9.48 14.29 2.74
CA GLU A 98 8.75 14.62 3.95
C GLU A 98 9.66 14.68 5.17
N MET A 99 9.41 15.65 6.07
CA MET A 99 10.32 15.94 7.18
C MET A 99 10.44 14.82 8.21
N GLU A 100 9.43 13.98 8.37
CA GLU A 100 9.26 13.10 9.54
C GLU A 100 9.39 11.59 9.23
N HIS A 101 10.00 11.20 8.11
CA HIS A 101 10.09 9.77 7.81
C HIS A 101 11.41 9.13 8.17
N VAL A 102 11.35 7.86 8.54
CA VAL A 102 12.51 6.99 8.74
C VAL A 102 13.15 6.70 7.37
N GLY A 103 14.44 6.90 7.24
CA GLY A 103 15.16 6.69 5.95
C GLY A 103 15.39 7.97 5.17
N LYS A 104 14.91 9.11 5.64
CA LYS A 104 15.28 10.41 5.13
C LYS A 104 16.79 10.60 5.31
N SER A 105 17.50 10.84 4.23
CA SER A 105 18.94 11.11 4.32
C SER A 105 19.18 12.44 5.05
N LYS A 106 19.50 12.36 6.34
CA LYS A 106 19.91 13.53 7.14
C LYS A 106 21.08 14.27 6.47
N HIS A 107 21.97 13.54 5.83
CA HIS A 107 23.13 14.08 5.12
C HIS A 107 22.69 15.01 3.97
N PHE A 108 21.68 14.59 3.19
CA PHE A 108 21.18 15.36 2.06
C PHE A 108 20.58 16.70 2.50
N ILE A 109 19.81 16.67 3.60
CA ILE A 109 19.17 17.88 4.16
C ILE A 109 20.16 18.82 4.83
N GLN A 110 21.14 18.26 5.54
CA GLN A 110 22.17 19.02 6.25
C GLN A 110 23.20 19.67 5.33
N SER A 111 23.47 19.07 4.15
CA SER A 111 24.39 19.59 3.17
C SER A 111 23.84 20.75 2.33
N GLY A 112 22.55 21.05 2.44
CA GLY A 112 21.91 22.12 1.67
C GLY A 112 21.79 21.87 0.17
N TYR A 113 22.08 20.66 -0.28
CA TYR A 113 21.92 20.29 -1.69
C TYR A 113 20.44 20.15 -2.01
N THR A 114 20.00 20.92 -3.02
CA THR A 114 18.61 20.91 -3.52
C THR A 114 18.47 20.08 -4.80
N GLU A 115 19.59 19.72 -5.41
CA GLU A 115 19.65 19.00 -6.66
C GLU A 115 20.86 18.06 -6.70
N TRP A 116 20.80 17.02 -7.52
CA TRP A 116 21.93 16.14 -7.80
C TRP A 116 21.99 15.80 -9.29
N PHE A 117 23.19 15.46 -9.74
CA PHE A 117 23.50 15.20 -11.12
C PHE A 117 23.58 13.70 -11.39
N ILE A 118 22.72 13.19 -12.29
CA ILE A 118 22.70 11.79 -12.69
C ILE A 118 23.31 11.69 -14.08
N PRO A 119 24.45 10.99 -14.26
CA PRO A 119 25.05 10.85 -15.58
C PRO A 119 24.09 10.18 -16.56
N VAL A 120 23.85 10.81 -17.72
CA VAL A 120 22.90 10.31 -18.74
C VAL A 120 23.31 8.90 -19.22
N ASN A 121 24.59 8.63 -19.34
CA ASN A 121 25.13 7.34 -19.77
C ASN A 121 25.06 6.22 -18.73
N LYS A 122 24.58 6.50 -17.51
CA LYS A 122 24.39 5.51 -16.44
C LYS A 122 22.93 5.07 -16.25
N VAL A 123 22.03 5.63 -17.04
CA VAL A 123 20.61 5.28 -16.98
C VAL A 123 20.14 4.59 -18.24
N GLU A 124 19.38 3.51 -18.11
CA GLU A 124 18.89 2.73 -19.26
C GLU A 124 17.77 3.42 -20.03
N LYS A 125 17.00 4.28 -19.35
CA LYS A 125 15.86 5.00 -19.93
C LYS A 125 16.00 6.49 -19.67
N ALA A 126 15.56 7.31 -20.63
CA ALA A 126 15.51 8.74 -20.45
C ALA A 126 14.67 9.13 -19.23
N LEU A 127 15.24 9.99 -18.37
CA LEU A 127 14.55 10.53 -17.20
C LEU A 127 13.84 11.84 -17.56
N PRO A 128 12.73 12.17 -16.90
CA PRO A 128 11.97 13.40 -17.15
C PRO A 128 12.60 14.63 -16.48
N TYR A 129 13.92 14.73 -16.50
CA TYR A 129 14.68 15.82 -15.91
C TYR A 129 15.42 16.61 -16.95
N PRO A 130 15.69 17.91 -16.73
CA PRO A 130 16.56 18.71 -17.59
C PRO A 130 17.96 18.09 -17.71
N VAL A 131 18.55 18.22 -18.89
CA VAL A 131 19.94 17.79 -19.13
C VAL A 131 20.85 19.00 -19.16
N VAL A 132 22.00 18.90 -18.50
CA VAL A 132 23.07 19.90 -18.53
C VAL A 132 24.38 19.22 -18.93
N ASN A 133 25.20 19.92 -19.73
CA ASN A 133 26.54 19.47 -20.05
C ASN A 133 27.55 20.07 -19.06
N ILE A 134 28.29 19.23 -18.37
CA ILE A 134 29.34 19.62 -17.43
C ILE A 134 30.63 18.97 -17.89
N GLN A 135 31.57 19.77 -18.31
CA GLN A 135 32.92 19.33 -18.78
C GLN A 135 32.84 18.22 -19.85
N GLY A 136 31.92 18.34 -20.80
CA GLY A 136 31.77 17.39 -21.92
C GLY A 136 30.96 16.15 -21.60
N MET A 137 30.40 16.01 -20.37
CA MET A 137 29.50 14.94 -19.99
C MET A 137 28.10 15.48 -19.72
N ASP A 138 27.06 14.73 -20.16
CA ASP A 138 25.70 15.07 -19.98
C ASP A 138 25.14 14.47 -18.69
N PHE A 139 24.45 15.31 -17.90
CA PHE A 139 23.82 14.95 -16.64
C PHE A 139 22.35 15.38 -16.61
N TYR A 140 21.48 14.55 -16.08
CA TYR A 140 20.16 14.98 -15.63
C TYR A 140 20.29 15.76 -14.33
N ILE A 141 19.55 16.88 -14.21
CA ILE A 141 19.43 17.64 -12.96
C ILE A 141 18.16 17.14 -12.23
N ALA A 142 18.35 16.41 -11.14
CA ALA A 142 17.25 15.89 -10.33
C ALA A 142 17.08 16.69 -9.03
N HIS A 143 15.85 17.13 -8.76
CA HIS A 143 15.50 17.88 -7.55
C HIS A 143 14.81 17.03 -6.49
N GLY A 144 14.60 15.75 -6.75
CA GLY A 144 13.91 14.82 -5.89
C GLY A 144 12.53 14.41 -6.39
N MET A 145 12.04 13.32 -5.82
CA MET A 145 10.71 12.79 -6.08
C MET A 145 9.73 13.28 -5.03
N LYS A 146 8.50 13.58 -5.45
CA LYS A 146 7.39 13.79 -4.52
C LYS A 146 7.03 12.48 -3.84
N ALA A 147 6.64 12.57 -2.58
CA ALA A 147 6.10 11.44 -1.83
C ALA A 147 4.91 10.79 -2.55
N ASN A 148 4.85 9.48 -2.50
CA ASN A 148 3.76 8.68 -3.06
C ASN A 148 3.22 7.72 -1.98
N HIS A 149 2.25 8.19 -1.21
CA HIS A 149 1.65 7.42 -0.10
C HIS A 149 0.69 6.33 -0.58
N PHE A 150 1.08 5.56 -1.58
CA PHE A 150 0.23 4.61 -2.28
C PHE A 150 -0.51 3.62 -1.37
N LEU A 151 0.07 3.20 -0.23
CA LEU A 151 -0.62 2.33 0.73
C LEU A 151 -1.71 3.07 1.50
N GLY A 152 -1.41 4.25 2.05
CA GLY A 152 -2.38 5.06 2.79
C GLY A 152 -3.51 5.56 1.89
N ASP A 153 -3.16 6.04 0.70
CA ASP A 153 -4.11 6.47 -0.31
C ASP A 153 -5.00 5.32 -0.79
N ALA A 154 -4.45 4.10 -0.91
CA ALA A 154 -5.21 2.92 -1.30
C ALA A 154 -6.29 2.58 -0.27
N GLU A 155 -5.95 2.60 1.02
CA GLU A 155 -6.92 2.41 2.09
C GLU A 155 -8.05 3.44 2.02
N PHE A 156 -7.69 4.72 1.89
CA PHE A 156 -8.67 5.80 1.83
C PHE A 156 -9.60 5.67 0.60
N LYS A 157 -9.03 5.46 -0.59
CA LYS A 157 -9.78 5.41 -1.85
C LYS A 157 -10.65 4.15 -1.99
N SER A 158 -10.27 3.05 -1.35
CA SER A 158 -11.02 1.78 -1.41
C SER A 158 -12.20 1.71 -0.41
N ARG A 159 -12.35 2.66 0.50
CA ARG A 159 -13.32 2.58 1.63
C ARG A 159 -14.76 2.30 1.20
N ASN A 160 -15.24 2.96 0.16
CA ASN A 160 -16.62 2.77 -0.31
C ASN A 160 -16.81 1.38 -0.91
N GLU A 161 -15.89 0.91 -1.74
CA GLU A 161 -15.93 -0.45 -2.28
C GLU A 161 -15.80 -1.51 -1.19
N ASN A 162 -14.94 -1.28 -0.20
CA ASN A 162 -14.80 -2.17 0.95
C ASN A 162 -16.11 -2.30 1.73
N ALA A 163 -16.85 -1.20 1.92
CA ALA A 163 -18.16 -1.23 2.55
C ALA A 163 -19.18 -2.06 1.76
N GLU A 164 -19.16 -1.95 0.42
CA GLU A 164 -20.03 -2.76 -0.44
C GLU A 164 -19.64 -4.25 -0.45
N ILE A 165 -18.36 -4.57 -0.43
CA ILE A 165 -17.87 -5.95 -0.29
C ILE A 165 -18.40 -6.57 1.01
N ILE A 166 -18.23 -5.86 2.12
CA ILE A 166 -18.71 -6.31 3.45
C ILE A 166 -20.21 -6.55 3.42
N LYS A 167 -20.98 -5.55 2.96
CA LYS A 167 -22.45 -5.62 2.87
C LYS A 167 -22.90 -6.81 2.04
N LYS A 168 -22.36 -6.98 0.84
CA LYS A 168 -22.72 -8.07 -0.06
C LYS A 168 -22.47 -9.44 0.55
N LYS A 169 -21.35 -9.64 1.22
CA LYS A 169 -21.02 -10.92 1.89
C LYS A 169 -21.94 -11.18 3.09
N LEU A 170 -22.26 -10.16 3.88
CA LEU A 170 -23.21 -10.26 4.97
C LEU A 170 -24.62 -10.64 4.48
N ASP A 171 -25.11 -9.95 3.46
CA ASP A 171 -26.40 -10.24 2.85
C ASP A 171 -26.48 -11.67 2.28
N GLN A 172 -25.39 -12.14 1.67
CA GLN A 172 -25.29 -13.50 1.14
C GLN A 172 -25.38 -14.53 2.28
N MET A 173 -24.59 -14.38 3.34
CA MET A 173 -24.63 -15.26 4.50
C MET A 173 -26.02 -15.29 5.15
N LEU A 174 -26.65 -14.13 5.34
CA LEU A 174 -27.99 -14.06 5.94
C LEU A 174 -29.02 -14.79 5.07
N LYS A 175 -28.96 -14.66 3.75
CA LYS A 175 -29.85 -15.40 2.83
C LYS A 175 -29.64 -16.92 2.90
N GLU A 176 -28.43 -17.39 3.15
CA GLU A 176 -28.12 -18.82 3.27
C GLU A 176 -28.60 -19.42 4.59
N VAL A 177 -28.53 -18.65 5.68
CA VAL A 177 -28.88 -19.13 7.03
C VAL A 177 -30.37 -18.96 7.34
N CYS A 178 -31.03 -17.98 6.70
CA CYS A 178 -32.46 -17.68 6.95
C CYS A 178 -33.41 -18.41 5.99
N LYS A 179 -32.93 -19.32 5.15
CA LYS A 179 -33.77 -20.27 4.39
C LYS A 179 -34.15 -21.43 5.27
#